data_5998ba87fa94865b71d7850f67fb9995
#
_entry.id   5998ba87fa94865b71d7850f67fb9995
#
_cell.length_a   1.000
_cell.length_b   1.000
_cell.length_c   1.000
_cell.angle_alpha   90.00
_cell.angle_beta   90.00
_cell.angle_gamma   90.00
#
_symmetry.space_group_name_H-M   'P 1'
#
loop_
_entity.id
_entity.type
_entity.pdbx_description
1 polymer ?
#
loop_
_entity_poly.entity_id
_entity_poly.type
_entity_poly.pdbx_seq_one_letter_code
_entity_poly.pdbx_strand_id
1 'polypeptide(L)'
;MTEAYVYDAVRTPRGKGKKDGSLHEVPAVRLAARTLEALRDRNGLDTANVDDIIFGCVDPVGEAGSVIPRAAAFEAGYDTKAPGMQISRFCASGLDAINFGAAKIAQGADEIVIAGGVESMSRVGMGMSGGAWFMDPSVGLPGWFVPQGISADLIATKYGFSRDDVDAYAVESQKRAARSWADGRFKNSVIPIKDQNGLTILDHDEHMRPSTDMQSLASLNPSFVMPGEMGGFDAVAVQKHPEVEEVNHVHHAGNSSGIVDGAAAVLLGSKKAGKAMGLKPRARIRTFANIGSEPVLMLTGPVDVTEKLLKRAKMKLSDIDLFELNEAFASVVLRYMQAFEIPHDKINVNGGAIAMGHPLGATGAMILGTVLDELERRDLNTALVTLCIGAGMGTATIIERV
;
A
#
# COMPACT_ATOMS: atom_id res chain seq x y z
N MET A 1 23.44 15.12 -7.70
CA MET A 1 22.84 14.02 -6.92
C MET A 1 22.64 12.84 -7.86
N THR A 2 22.96 11.65 -7.43
CA THR A 2 22.72 10.42 -8.17
C THR A 2 21.22 10.15 -8.25
N GLU A 3 20.72 9.67 -9.37
CA GLU A 3 19.30 9.26 -9.48
C GLU A 3 19.14 7.81 -9.00
N ALA A 4 18.02 7.52 -8.34
CA ALA A 4 17.62 6.17 -7.95
C ALA A 4 16.67 5.59 -9.00
N TYR A 5 16.96 4.37 -9.43
CA TYR A 5 16.20 3.65 -10.46
C TYR A 5 15.55 2.41 -9.89
N VAL A 6 14.38 2.08 -10.42
CA VAL A 6 13.69 0.80 -10.20
C VAL A 6 14.12 -0.15 -11.32
N TYR A 7 14.65 -1.31 -10.95
CA TYR A 7 15.08 -2.36 -11.87
C TYR A 7 14.09 -3.51 -11.95
N ASP A 8 13.49 -3.89 -10.83
CA ASP A 8 12.46 -4.93 -10.78
C ASP A 8 11.51 -4.70 -9.60
N ALA A 9 10.30 -5.24 -9.70
CA ALA A 9 9.29 -5.20 -8.64
C ALA A 9 8.51 -6.51 -8.64
N VAL A 10 8.42 -7.13 -7.47
CA VAL A 10 7.71 -8.40 -7.27
C VAL A 10 6.81 -8.32 -6.04
N ARG A 11 5.74 -9.13 -6.05
CA ARG A 11 4.86 -9.30 -4.89
C ARG A 11 4.36 -10.74 -4.80
N THR A 12 4.00 -11.16 -3.61
CA THR A 12 3.18 -12.36 -3.44
C THR A 12 1.75 -12.10 -3.92
N PRO A 13 0.95 -13.12 -4.22
CA PRO A 13 -0.50 -12.99 -4.16
C PRO A 13 -0.91 -12.57 -2.74
N ARG A 14 -2.09 -11.97 -2.60
CA ARG A 14 -2.66 -11.59 -1.32
C ARG A 14 -3.59 -12.70 -0.83
N GLY A 15 -3.26 -13.31 0.31
CA GLY A 15 -4.10 -14.31 0.98
C GLY A 15 -5.12 -13.65 1.90
N LYS A 16 -6.30 -14.25 2.10
CA LYS A 16 -7.26 -13.75 3.09
C LYS A 16 -6.65 -13.65 4.48
N GLY A 17 -6.81 -12.53 5.15
CA GLY A 17 -6.33 -12.25 6.49
C GLY A 17 -7.15 -12.93 7.60
N LYS A 18 -7.39 -14.23 7.47
CA LYS A 18 -8.15 -15.08 8.40
C LYS A 18 -7.46 -16.41 8.60
N LYS A 19 -7.83 -17.13 9.66
CA LYS A 19 -7.27 -18.46 9.96
C LYS A 19 -7.50 -19.51 8.86
N ASP A 20 -8.54 -19.35 8.07
CA ASP A 20 -8.87 -20.18 6.91
C ASP A 20 -8.31 -19.62 5.58
N GLY A 21 -7.53 -18.54 5.62
CA GLY A 21 -6.87 -17.98 4.45
C GLY A 21 -5.69 -18.85 3.97
N SER A 22 -5.49 -18.92 2.67
CA SER A 22 -4.49 -19.81 2.06
C SER A 22 -3.05 -19.53 2.53
N LEU A 23 -2.73 -18.28 2.92
CA LEU A 23 -1.38 -17.91 3.41
C LEU A 23 -1.24 -17.97 4.93
N HIS A 24 -2.28 -18.34 5.69
CA HIS A 24 -2.21 -18.37 7.15
C HIS A 24 -1.09 -19.27 7.70
N GLU A 25 -0.84 -20.43 7.08
CA GLU A 25 0.21 -21.35 7.50
C GLU A 25 1.62 -20.94 6.99
N VAL A 26 1.72 -19.82 6.25
CA VAL A 26 3.00 -19.31 5.75
C VAL A 26 3.45 -18.13 6.63
N PRO A 27 4.50 -18.29 7.46
CA PRO A 27 4.99 -17.22 8.32
C PRO A 27 5.37 -15.96 7.53
N ALA A 28 5.21 -14.78 8.15
CA ALA A 28 5.53 -13.49 7.51
C ALA A 28 6.98 -13.45 6.98
N VAL A 29 7.93 -13.99 7.72
CA VAL A 29 9.35 -14.08 7.29
C VAL A 29 9.50 -14.87 5.99
N ARG A 30 8.71 -15.95 5.81
CA ARG A 30 8.73 -16.77 4.60
C ARG A 30 8.13 -16.01 3.40
N LEU A 31 7.04 -15.26 3.60
CA LEU A 31 6.48 -14.40 2.55
C LEU A 31 7.49 -13.34 2.10
N ALA A 32 8.17 -12.69 3.04
CA ALA A 32 9.24 -11.74 2.74
C ALA A 32 10.41 -12.40 2.00
N ALA A 33 10.88 -13.57 2.48
CA ALA A 33 11.98 -14.31 1.86
C ALA A 33 11.69 -14.68 0.40
N ARG A 34 10.45 -15.10 0.08
CA ARG A 34 10.06 -15.43 -1.31
C ARG A 34 10.21 -14.24 -2.27
N THR A 35 9.94 -13.00 -1.80
CA THR A 35 10.16 -11.81 -2.63
C THR A 35 11.65 -11.54 -2.86
N LEU A 36 12.48 -11.76 -1.85
CA LEU A 36 13.93 -11.62 -1.96
C LEU A 36 14.53 -12.69 -2.90
N GLU A 37 14.14 -13.94 -2.75
CA GLU A 37 14.54 -15.03 -3.66
C GLU A 37 14.20 -14.71 -5.11
N ALA A 38 12.97 -14.25 -5.36
CA ALA A 38 12.52 -13.92 -6.70
C ALA A 38 13.35 -12.78 -7.33
N LEU A 39 13.65 -11.72 -6.57
CA LEU A 39 14.51 -10.64 -7.08
C LEU A 39 15.93 -11.13 -7.36
N ARG A 40 16.52 -11.94 -6.46
CA ARG A 40 17.84 -12.53 -6.67
C ARG A 40 17.89 -13.35 -7.94
N ASP A 41 16.97 -14.32 -8.05
CA ASP A 41 17.01 -15.34 -9.11
C ASP A 41 16.68 -14.74 -10.49
N ARG A 42 15.68 -13.84 -10.56
CA ARG A 42 15.28 -13.19 -11.81
C ARG A 42 16.34 -12.26 -12.38
N ASN A 43 17.11 -11.62 -11.50
CA ASN A 43 18.08 -10.60 -11.88
C ASN A 43 19.53 -11.11 -11.83
N GLY A 44 19.77 -12.37 -11.47
CA GLY A 44 21.13 -12.90 -11.26
C GLY A 44 21.92 -12.06 -10.24
N LEU A 45 21.22 -11.58 -9.20
CA LEU A 45 21.78 -10.63 -8.25
C LEU A 45 22.83 -11.29 -7.35
N ASP A 46 24.06 -10.77 -7.38
CA ASP A 46 25.06 -11.06 -6.36
C ASP A 46 24.65 -10.34 -5.06
N THR A 47 24.13 -11.11 -4.11
CA THR A 47 23.58 -10.58 -2.87
C THR A 47 24.62 -10.00 -1.92
N ALA A 48 25.91 -10.27 -2.12
CA ALA A 48 27.01 -9.64 -1.40
C ALA A 48 27.17 -8.13 -1.71
N ASN A 49 26.58 -7.68 -2.82
CA ASN A 49 26.56 -6.27 -3.25
C ASN A 49 25.28 -5.51 -2.83
N VAL A 50 24.37 -6.15 -2.08
CA VAL A 50 23.16 -5.49 -1.54
C VAL A 50 23.56 -4.68 -0.32
N ASP A 51 23.48 -3.35 -0.42
CA ASP A 51 23.87 -2.44 0.65
C ASP A 51 22.85 -2.35 1.77
N ASP A 52 21.53 -2.50 1.44
CA ASP A 52 20.48 -2.55 2.47
C ASP A 52 19.21 -3.25 1.96
N ILE A 53 18.45 -3.82 2.92
CA ILE A 53 17.11 -4.37 2.72
C ILE A 53 16.15 -3.65 3.65
N ILE A 54 15.29 -2.78 3.12
CA ILE A 54 14.40 -1.92 3.90
C ILE A 54 12.95 -2.38 3.71
N PHE A 55 12.36 -2.95 4.75
CA PHE A 55 10.98 -3.43 4.69
C PHE A 55 10.05 -2.72 5.66
N GLY A 56 8.87 -2.35 5.17
CA GLY A 56 7.73 -1.95 5.96
C GLY A 56 7.10 -3.16 6.67
N CYS A 57 6.84 -3.01 7.96
CA CYS A 57 6.02 -3.93 8.75
C CYS A 57 5.33 -3.10 9.84
N VAL A 58 4.00 -3.11 9.86
CA VAL A 58 3.23 -2.19 10.72
C VAL A 58 3.09 -2.73 12.13
N ASP A 59 2.85 -4.03 12.25
CA ASP A 59 2.76 -4.73 13.54
C ASP A 59 3.97 -5.66 13.76
N PRO A 60 5.16 -5.10 14.08
CA PRO A 60 6.41 -5.84 14.22
C PRO A 60 6.52 -6.56 15.56
N VAL A 61 5.56 -7.43 15.86
CA VAL A 61 5.50 -8.18 17.12
C VAL A 61 5.51 -9.69 16.88
N GLY A 62 5.92 -10.46 17.88
CA GLY A 62 6.00 -11.90 17.77
C GLY A 62 6.88 -12.33 16.59
N GLU A 63 6.35 -13.15 15.69
CA GLU A 63 7.08 -13.68 14.54
C GLU A 63 7.41 -12.62 13.46
N ALA A 64 6.73 -11.48 13.46
CA ALA A 64 7.01 -10.35 12.56
C ALA A 64 8.02 -9.35 13.17
N GLY A 65 8.47 -9.56 14.39
CA GLY A 65 9.41 -8.71 15.09
C GLY A 65 10.88 -8.93 14.70
N SER A 66 11.77 -8.32 15.49
CA SER A 66 13.23 -8.54 15.43
C SER A 66 13.88 -8.32 14.08
N VAL A 67 13.49 -7.22 13.39
CA VAL A 67 14.06 -6.84 12.08
C VAL A 67 13.80 -7.91 11.03
N ILE A 68 12.54 -8.16 10.74
CA ILE A 68 12.08 -9.20 9.83
C ILE A 68 12.81 -9.23 8.47
N PRO A 69 13.21 -8.11 7.80
CA PRO A 69 13.94 -8.19 6.53
C PRO A 69 15.31 -8.86 6.68
N ARG A 70 15.97 -8.71 7.82
CA ARG A 70 17.24 -9.42 8.05
C ARG A 70 17.01 -10.93 8.24
N ALA A 71 15.97 -11.33 8.96
CA ALA A 71 15.59 -12.73 9.09
C ALA A 71 15.18 -13.34 7.75
N ALA A 72 14.44 -12.57 6.93
CA ALA A 72 14.05 -12.98 5.58
C ALA A 72 15.27 -13.14 4.63
N ALA A 73 16.29 -12.29 4.78
CA ALA A 73 17.53 -12.40 4.02
C ALA A 73 18.28 -13.73 4.33
N PHE A 74 18.33 -14.14 5.61
CA PHE A 74 18.87 -15.43 5.98
C PHE A 74 18.08 -16.59 5.39
N GLU A 75 16.76 -16.54 5.49
CA GLU A 75 15.84 -17.54 4.92
C GLU A 75 15.98 -17.63 3.40
N ALA A 76 16.15 -16.49 2.71
CA ALA A 76 16.34 -16.41 1.27
C ALA A 76 17.76 -16.79 0.79
N GLY A 77 18.68 -17.09 1.70
CA GLY A 77 20.07 -17.45 1.37
C GLY A 77 20.88 -16.27 0.81
N TYR A 78 20.60 -15.06 1.27
CA TYR A 78 21.42 -13.88 0.93
C TYR A 78 22.76 -13.92 1.65
N ASP A 79 23.77 -13.27 1.06
CA ASP A 79 25.07 -13.11 1.70
C ASP A 79 24.94 -12.43 3.06
N THR A 80 25.80 -12.82 4.00
CA THR A 80 25.79 -12.24 5.36
C THR A 80 26.13 -10.75 5.41
N LYS A 81 26.66 -10.20 4.33
CA LYS A 81 26.91 -8.76 4.19
C LYS A 81 25.64 -7.93 3.97
N ALA A 82 24.56 -8.52 3.44
CA ALA A 82 23.31 -7.80 3.20
C ALA A 82 22.61 -7.49 4.54
N PRO A 83 22.60 -6.25 5.03
CA PRO A 83 21.92 -5.87 6.27
C PRO A 83 20.41 -5.79 6.07
N GLY A 84 19.68 -5.43 7.12
CA GLY A 84 18.24 -5.21 7.03
C GLY A 84 17.76 -4.16 8.01
N MET A 85 16.77 -3.37 7.57
CA MET A 85 16.11 -2.36 8.39
C MET A 85 14.60 -2.50 8.26
N GLN A 86 13.90 -2.44 9.39
CA GLN A 86 12.44 -2.45 9.44
C GLN A 86 11.92 -1.07 9.80
N ILE A 87 10.89 -0.61 9.07
CA ILE A 87 10.29 0.70 9.30
C ILE A 87 8.78 0.60 9.41
N SER A 88 8.16 1.58 10.07
CA SER A 88 6.70 1.74 10.12
C SER A 88 6.29 3.20 9.93
N ARG A 89 5.40 3.41 8.97
CA ARG A 89 4.51 4.56 8.81
C ARG A 89 3.13 4.04 8.45
N PHE A 90 2.61 3.11 9.25
CA PHE A 90 1.33 2.44 8.99
C PHE A 90 1.19 2.00 7.52
N CYS A 91 0.06 2.28 6.88
CA CYS A 91 -0.28 1.89 5.51
C CYS A 91 0.77 2.25 4.44
N ALA A 92 1.60 3.28 4.69
CA ALA A 92 2.60 3.75 3.73
C ALA A 92 3.99 3.14 3.91
N SER A 93 4.19 2.25 4.89
CA SER A 93 5.51 1.72 5.24
C SER A 93 6.28 1.16 4.05
N GLY A 94 5.62 0.42 3.15
CA GLY A 94 6.26 -0.14 1.96
C GLY A 94 6.67 0.91 0.93
N LEU A 95 5.89 1.99 0.75
CA LEU A 95 6.27 3.09 -0.14
C LEU A 95 7.40 3.92 0.47
N ASP A 96 7.35 4.16 1.79
CA ASP A 96 8.43 4.87 2.48
C ASP A 96 9.73 4.07 2.50
N ALA A 97 9.68 2.74 2.56
CA ALA A 97 10.86 1.90 2.39
C ALA A 97 11.55 2.18 1.04
N ILE A 98 10.77 2.27 -0.05
CA ILE A 98 11.27 2.64 -1.38
C ILE A 98 11.83 4.07 -1.37
N ASN A 99 11.13 5.02 -0.77
CA ASN A 99 11.57 6.40 -0.67
C ASN A 99 12.89 6.55 0.11
N PHE A 100 13.05 5.80 1.21
CA PHE A 100 14.30 5.74 1.99
C PHE A 100 15.44 5.14 1.16
N GLY A 101 15.21 4.00 0.51
CA GLY A 101 16.19 3.39 -0.37
C GLY A 101 16.62 4.34 -1.49
N ALA A 102 15.67 5.01 -2.14
CA ALA A 102 15.94 6.01 -3.16
C ALA A 102 16.74 7.20 -2.63
N ALA A 103 16.45 7.67 -1.40
CA ALA A 103 17.20 8.74 -0.75
C ALA A 103 18.64 8.34 -0.45
N LYS A 104 18.90 7.13 0.04
CA LYS A 104 20.25 6.59 0.30
C LYS A 104 21.06 6.52 -0.98
N ILE A 105 20.47 6.02 -2.07
CA ILE A 105 21.11 5.97 -3.39
C ILE A 105 21.38 7.38 -3.91
N ALA A 106 20.42 8.28 -3.83
CA ALA A 106 20.56 9.66 -4.30
C ALA A 106 21.66 10.44 -3.55
N GLN A 107 21.85 10.14 -2.27
CA GLN A 107 22.91 10.69 -1.43
C GLN A 107 24.28 10.06 -1.71
N GLY A 108 24.32 8.89 -2.36
CA GLY A 108 25.55 8.14 -2.62
C GLY A 108 26.01 7.29 -1.43
N ALA A 109 25.12 7.04 -0.47
CA ALA A 109 25.42 6.16 0.67
C ALA A 109 25.36 4.69 0.26
N ASP A 110 24.41 4.33 -0.61
CA ASP A 110 24.19 2.99 -1.11
C ASP A 110 24.13 2.98 -2.65
N GLU A 111 24.48 1.86 -3.25
CA GLU A 111 24.40 1.62 -4.70
C GLU A 111 23.25 0.69 -5.08
N ILE A 112 22.94 -0.32 -4.23
CA ILE A 112 21.90 -1.33 -4.44
C ILE A 112 21.08 -1.50 -3.15
N VAL A 113 19.79 -1.22 -3.23
CA VAL A 113 18.84 -1.37 -2.11
C VAL A 113 17.66 -2.22 -2.55
N ILE A 114 17.24 -3.17 -1.71
CA ILE A 114 15.97 -3.84 -1.87
C ILE A 114 14.99 -3.21 -0.86
N ALA A 115 13.90 -2.65 -1.38
CA ALA A 115 12.92 -1.96 -0.55
C ALA A 115 11.52 -2.54 -0.78
N GLY A 116 10.73 -2.67 0.29
CA GLY A 116 9.41 -3.26 0.18
C GLY A 116 8.71 -3.39 1.51
N GLY A 117 8.05 -4.51 1.74
CA GLY A 117 7.41 -4.78 3.01
C GLY A 117 6.66 -6.09 3.07
N VAL A 118 6.19 -6.40 4.27
CA VAL A 118 5.43 -7.61 4.56
C VAL A 118 4.42 -7.33 5.66
N GLU A 119 3.25 -7.93 5.54
CA GLU A 119 2.26 -8.01 6.61
C GLU A 119 1.55 -9.36 6.54
N SER A 120 1.41 -10.05 7.67
CA SER A 120 0.61 -11.26 7.79
C SER A 120 -0.50 -11.02 8.81
N MET A 121 -1.58 -10.40 8.34
CA MET A 121 -2.67 -9.93 9.20
C MET A 121 -3.57 -11.06 9.70
N SER A 122 -3.46 -12.27 9.12
CA SER A 122 -4.12 -13.48 9.63
C SER A 122 -3.42 -14.03 10.88
N ARG A 123 -2.12 -13.75 11.06
CA ARG A 123 -1.27 -14.27 12.14
C ARG A 123 -0.98 -13.21 13.21
N VAL A 124 -0.69 -12.00 12.77
CA VAL A 124 -0.49 -10.83 13.65
C VAL A 124 -1.58 -9.82 13.33
N GLY A 125 -2.57 -9.71 14.21
CA GLY A 125 -3.72 -8.81 14.01
C GLY A 125 -3.30 -7.34 14.03
N MET A 126 -4.06 -6.52 13.31
CA MET A 126 -3.84 -5.08 13.25
C MET A 126 -3.91 -4.44 14.64
N GLY A 127 -2.92 -3.60 14.97
CA GLY A 127 -2.81 -2.91 16.26
C GLY A 127 -2.15 -3.73 17.38
N MET A 128 -1.64 -4.92 17.10
CA MET A 128 -0.96 -5.76 18.10
C MET A 128 0.34 -5.13 18.62
N SER A 129 0.96 -4.21 17.88
CA SER A 129 2.12 -3.45 18.36
C SER A 129 1.78 -2.40 19.42
N GLY A 130 0.49 -2.14 19.65
CA GLY A 130 0.05 -1.11 20.60
C GLY A 130 0.32 0.30 20.08
N GLY A 131 0.34 1.25 20.99
CA GLY A 131 0.69 2.63 20.66
C GLY A 131 -0.07 3.67 21.48
N ALA A 132 0.65 4.70 21.93
CA ALA A 132 0.10 5.70 22.84
C ALA A 132 -1.09 6.45 22.22
N TRP A 133 -1.11 6.64 20.90
CA TRP A 133 -2.16 7.42 20.25
C TRP A 133 -3.58 6.84 20.44
N PHE A 134 -3.74 5.54 20.51
CA PHE A 134 -5.06 4.91 20.74
C PHE A 134 -5.19 4.18 22.09
N MET A 135 -4.08 3.97 22.81
CA MET A 135 -4.08 3.30 24.10
C MET A 135 -3.94 4.24 25.30
N ASP A 136 -3.36 5.43 25.11
CA ASP A 136 -3.14 6.40 26.18
C ASP A 136 -4.09 7.60 25.99
N PRO A 137 -5.11 7.77 26.90
CA PRO A 137 -6.04 8.88 26.79
C PRO A 137 -5.37 10.28 26.85
N SER A 138 -4.21 10.39 27.50
CA SER A 138 -3.45 11.66 27.57
C SER A 138 -2.88 12.09 26.23
N VAL A 139 -2.73 11.15 25.30
CA VAL A 139 -2.28 11.36 23.90
C VAL A 139 -3.45 11.33 22.94
N GLY A 140 -4.36 10.37 23.10
CA GLY A 140 -5.49 10.15 22.20
C GLY A 140 -6.50 11.31 22.23
N LEU A 141 -6.85 11.82 23.41
CA LEU A 141 -7.81 12.93 23.55
C LEU A 141 -7.32 14.24 22.90
N PRO A 142 -6.11 14.75 23.22
CA PRO A 142 -5.58 15.91 22.52
C PRO A 142 -5.34 15.67 21.01
N GLY A 143 -5.06 14.43 20.63
CA GLY A 143 -4.88 14.01 19.25
C GLY A 143 -6.18 13.75 18.48
N TRP A 144 -7.35 13.94 19.12
CA TRP A 144 -8.66 13.71 18.51
C TRP A 144 -8.80 12.32 17.88
N PHE A 145 -8.37 11.29 18.61
CA PHE A 145 -8.40 9.91 18.09
C PHE A 145 -9.82 9.48 17.73
N VAL A 146 -9.96 8.97 16.50
CA VAL A 146 -11.12 8.22 16.03
C VAL A 146 -10.65 6.99 15.23
N PRO A 147 -11.39 5.88 15.22
CA PRO A 147 -11.12 4.75 14.33
C PRO A 147 -11.21 5.16 12.85
N GLN A 148 -10.37 4.57 12.00
CA GLN A 148 -10.30 4.92 10.57
C GLN A 148 -11.64 4.85 9.83
N GLY A 149 -12.51 3.91 10.19
CA GLY A 149 -13.83 3.80 9.58
C GLY A 149 -14.74 4.99 9.86
N ILE A 150 -14.64 5.59 11.07
CA ILE A 150 -15.33 6.85 11.39
C ILE A 150 -14.80 7.98 10.51
N SER A 151 -13.49 8.07 10.33
CA SER A 151 -12.88 9.03 9.39
C SER A 151 -13.39 8.86 7.96
N ALA A 152 -13.50 7.61 7.50
CA ALA A 152 -14.01 7.32 6.16
C ALA A 152 -15.48 7.74 5.99
N ASP A 153 -16.33 7.45 6.99
CA ASP A 153 -17.75 7.85 7.00
C ASP A 153 -17.88 9.39 7.12
N LEU A 154 -17.03 10.03 7.93
CA LEU A 154 -16.97 11.49 8.01
C LEU A 154 -16.56 12.13 6.68
N ILE A 155 -15.61 11.54 5.95
CA ILE A 155 -15.24 12.00 4.59
C ILE A 155 -16.44 11.87 3.66
N ALA A 156 -17.13 10.72 3.67
CA ALA A 156 -18.31 10.53 2.84
C ALA A 156 -19.38 11.57 3.14
N THR A 157 -19.68 11.80 4.42
CA THR A 157 -20.66 12.78 4.87
C THR A 157 -20.27 14.20 4.48
N LYS A 158 -19.06 14.62 4.82
CA LYS A 158 -18.57 16.00 4.60
C LYS A 158 -18.48 16.37 3.13
N TYR A 159 -18.12 15.43 2.27
CA TYR A 159 -17.93 15.67 0.84
C TYR A 159 -19.09 15.18 -0.04
N GLY A 160 -20.18 14.72 0.59
CA GLY A 160 -21.45 14.42 -0.07
C GLY A 160 -21.45 13.10 -0.85
N PHE A 161 -20.69 12.09 -0.43
CA PHE A 161 -20.73 10.76 -1.04
C PHE A 161 -21.80 9.89 -0.37
N SER A 162 -22.75 9.43 -1.16
CA SER A 162 -23.80 8.52 -0.71
C SER A 162 -23.28 7.08 -0.57
N ARG A 163 -24.12 6.22 0.01
CA ARG A 163 -23.91 4.78 0.03
C ARG A 163 -23.75 4.21 -1.38
N ASP A 164 -24.57 4.65 -2.31
CA ASP A 164 -24.51 4.18 -3.70
C ASP A 164 -23.22 4.60 -4.39
N ASP A 165 -22.67 5.79 -4.11
CA ASP A 165 -21.41 6.24 -4.67
C ASP A 165 -20.24 5.36 -4.23
N VAL A 166 -20.14 5.06 -2.92
CA VAL A 166 -19.05 4.23 -2.38
C VAL A 166 -19.19 2.77 -2.82
N ASP A 167 -20.40 2.25 -2.95
CA ASP A 167 -20.65 0.91 -3.46
C ASP A 167 -20.37 0.80 -4.96
N ALA A 168 -20.75 1.80 -5.75
CA ALA A 168 -20.43 1.84 -7.19
C ALA A 168 -18.91 1.84 -7.45
N TYR A 169 -18.15 2.60 -6.65
CA TYR A 169 -16.69 2.56 -6.72
C TYR A 169 -16.14 1.15 -6.39
N ALA A 170 -16.67 0.51 -5.35
CA ALA A 170 -16.24 -0.82 -4.95
C ALA A 170 -16.52 -1.88 -6.04
N VAL A 171 -17.69 -1.82 -6.68
CA VAL A 171 -18.04 -2.68 -7.83
C VAL A 171 -17.04 -2.47 -8.97
N GLU A 172 -16.67 -1.22 -9.26
CA GLU A 172 -15.70 -0.91 -10.32
C GLU A 172 -14.31 -1.45 -9.98
N SER A 173 -13.85 -1.32 -8.72
CA SER A 173 -12.59 -1.91 -8.26
C SER A 173 -12.56 -3.43 -8.49
N GLN A 174 -13.63 -4.15 -8.12
CA GLN A 174 -13.75 -5.60 -8.35
C GLN A 174 -13.72 -5.96 -9.84
N LYS A 175 -14.44 -5.24 -10.69
CA LYS A 175 -14.44 -5.45 -12.14
C LYS A 175 -13.06 -5.25 -12.77
N ARG A 176 -12.36 -4.21 -12.34
CA ARG A 176 -11.01 -3.91 -12.83
C ARG A 176 -10.01 -4.97 -12.40
N ALA A 177 -10.02 -5.39 -11.13
CA ALA A 177 -9.16 -6.44 -10.63
C ALA A 177 -9.42 -7.77 -11.38
N ALA A 178 -10.67 -8.18 -11.55
CA ALA A 178 -11.02 -9.39 -12.28
C ALA A 178 -10.53 -9.36 -13.74
N ARG A 179 -10.75 -8.22 -14.44
CA ARG A 179 -10.25 -8.05 -15.80
C ARG A 179 -8.74 -8.11 -15.87
N SER A 180 -8.05 -7.43 -14.95
CA SER A 180 -6.58 -7.38 -14.94
C SER A 180 -5.96 -8.75 -14.71
N TRP A 181 -6.57 -9.58 -13.87
CA TRP A 181 -6.18 -10.98 -13.70
C TRP A 181 -6.45 -11.82 -14.95
N ALA A 182 -7.64 -11.69 -15.56
CA ALA A 182 -7.98 -12.39 -16.78
C ALA A 182 -7.07 -12.02 -17.96
N ASP A 183 -6.69 -10.75 -18.06
CA ASP A 183 -5.76 -10.22 -19.08
C ASP A 183 -4.28 -10.57 -18.78
N GLY A 184 -3.97 -11.20 -17.65
CA GLY A 184 -2.61 -11.56 -17.24
C GLY A 184 -1.71 -10.36 -16.92
N ARG A 185 -2.28 -9.20 -16.52
CA ARG A 185 -1.51 -7.97 -16.25
C ARG A 185 -0.57 -8.10 -15.06
N PHE A 186 -0.81 -9.06 -14.15
CA PHE A 186 0.01 -9.30 -12.96
C PHE A 186 1.05 -10.41 -13.13
N LYS A 187 1.13 -11.06 -14.30
CA LYS A 187 2.00 -12.23 -14.51
C LYS A 187 3.49 -11.98 -14.28
N ASN A 188 3.95 -10.74 -14.46
CA ASN A 188 5.34 -10.35 -14.30
C ASN A 188 5.69 -10.00 -12.86
N SER A 189 4.74 -9.51 -12.08
CA SER A 189 4.96 -9.04 -10.71
C SER A 189 4.56 -10.05 -9.65
N VAL A 190 3.53 -10.89 -9.87
CA VAL A 190 3.09 -11.87 -8.88
C VAL A 190 3.94 -13.15 -8.95
N ILE A 191 4.51 -13.50 -7.80
CA ILE A 191 5.25 -14.74 -7.59
C ILE A 191 4.37 -15.75 -6.83
N PRO A 192 4.11 -16.94 -7.36
CA PRO A 192 3.34 -17.96 -6.66
C PRO A 192 4.01 -18.37 -5.34
N ILE A 193 3.21 -18.52 -4.29
CA ILE A 193 3.69 -19.09 -3.03
C ILE A 193 3.55 -20.62 -3.11
N LYS A 194 4.64 -21.30 -2.82
CA LYS A 194 4.74 -22.77 -2.85
C LYS A 194 5.18 -23.31 -1.51
N ASP A 195 4.77 -24.53 -1.21
CA ASP A 195 5.27 -25.29 -0.07
C ASP A 195 6.69 -25.83 -0.29
N GLN A 196 7.23 -26.53 0.69
CA GLN A 196 8.57 -27.14 0.62
C GLN A 196 8.71 -28.24 -0.43
N ASN A 197 7.60 -28.80 -0.92
CA ASN A 197 7.56 -29.83 -1.95
C ASN A 197 7.36 -29.24 -3.36
N GLY A 198 7.23 -27.89 -3.46
CA GLY A 198 7.00 -27.19 -4.71
C GLY A 198 5.53 -27.11 -5.13
N LEU A 199 4.60 -27.57 -4.30
CA LEU A 199 3.16 -27.46 -4.59
C LEU A 199 2.69 -26.01 -4.37
N THR A 200 1.90 -25.51 -5.29
CA THR A 200 1.36 -24.15 -5.20
C THR A 200 0.33 -24.05 -4.08
N ILE A 201 0.59 -23.17 -3.11
CA ILE A 201 -0.34 -22.81 -2.04
C ILE A 201 -1.31 -21.73 -2.55
N LEU A 202 -0.76 -20.66 -3.17
CA LEU A 202 -1.54 -19.56 -3.72
C LEU A 202 -0.78 -18.91 -4.89
N ASP A 203 -1.48 -18.62 -5.99
CA ASP A 203 -0.93 -17.98 -7.19
C ASP A 203 -1.73 -16.74 -7.67
N HIS A 204 -2.83 -16.43 -7.01
CA HIS A 204 -3.70 -15.29 -7.34
C HIS A 204 -4.20 -14.58 -6.07
N ASP A 205 -4.70 -13.35 -6.20
CA ASP A 205 -5.25 -12.58 -5.07
C ASP A 205 -6.58 -13.22 -4.61
N GLU A 206 -6.55 -13.86 -3.45
CA GLU A 206 -7.64 -14.70 -2.91
C GLU A 206 -8.87 -13.89 -2.46
N HIS A 207 -8.68 -12.58 -2.17
CA HIS A 207 -9.74 -11.74 -1.63
C HIS A 207 -10.78 -11.30 -2.66
N MET A 208 -10.44 -11.34 -3.95
CA MET A 208 -11.32 -10.89 -5.03
C MET A 208 -12.68 -11.59 -5.06
N ARG A 209 -13.71 -10.83 -5.39
CA ARG A 209 -15.09 -11.29 -5.57
C ARG A 209 -15.64 -10.76 -6.89
N PRO A 210 -15.30 -11.36 -8.02
CA PRO A 210 -15.66 -10.86 -9.35
C PRO A 210 -17.16 -10.71 -9.62
N SER A 211 -17.99 -11.44 -8.86
CA SER A 211 -19.46 -11.39 -8.95
C SER A 211 -20.10 -10.26 -8.12
N THR A 212 -19.30 -9.41 -7.47
CA THR A 212 -19.83 -8.29 -6.68
C THR A 212 -20.60 -7.32 -7.56
N ASP A 213 -21.82 -6.99 -7.15
CA ASP A 213 -22.70 -6.01 -7.78
C ASP A 213 -23.35 -5.10 -6.73
N MET A 214 -24.06 -4.09 -7.19
CA MET A 214 -24.76 -3.13 -6.32
C MET A 214 -25.77 -3.79 -5.40
N GLN A 215 -26.49 -4.82 -5.87
CA GLN A 215 -27.51 -5.52 -5.09
C GLN A 215 -26.88 -6.30 -3.92
N SER A 216 -25.77 -6.99 -4.17
CA SER A 216 -25.04 -7.72 -3.14
C SER A 216 -24.46 -6.80 -2.09
N LEU A 217 -23.91 -5.63 -2.48
CA LEU A 217 -23.39 -4.64 -1.55
C LEU A 217 -24.49 -3.95 -0.74
N ALA A 218 -25.63 -3.62 -1.35
CA ALA A 218 -26.76 -2.99 -0.66
C ALA A 218 -27.29 -3.82 0.53
N SER A 219 -27.10 -5.14 0.52
CA SER A 219 -27.48 -6.03 1.61
C SER A 219 -26.58 -5.97 2.85
N LEU A 220 -25.40 -5.33 2.75
CA LEU A 220 -24.42 -5.25 3.84
C LEU A 220 -24.74 -4.06 4.77
N ASN A 221 -24.71 -4.31 6.06
CA ASN A 221 -24.87 -3.24 7.06
C ASN A 221 -23.56 -2.41 7.18
N PRO A 222 -23.67 -1.10 7.41
CA PRO A 222 -22.50 -0.29 7.74
C PRO A 222 -21.76 -0.84 8.97
N SER A 223 -20.42 -0.88 8.90
CA SER A 223 -19.60 -1.55 9.91
C SER A 223 -19.25 -0.66 11.11
N PHE A 224 -19.41 0.65 10.99
CA PHE A 224 -18.90 1.61 11.97
C PHE A 224 -19.96 2.31 12.80
N VAL A 225 -21.24 1.96 12.66
CA VAL A 225 -22.36 2.47 13.46
C VAL A 225 -22.11 2.26 14.96
N MET A 226 -21.78 1.03 15.37
CA MET A 226 -21.59 0.72 16.80
C MET A 226 -20.39 1.50 17.40
N PRO A 227 -19.19 1.52 16.81
CA PRO A 227 -18.10 2.36 17.30
C PRO A 227 -18.45 3.85 17.30
N GLY A 228 -19.15 4.34 16.27
CA GLY A 228 -19.57 5.73 16.16
C GLY A 228 -20.52 6.14 17.28
N GLU A 229 -21.69 5.57 17.31
CA GLU A 229 -22.76 5.91 18.23
C GLU A 229 -22.46 5.49 19.68
N MET A 230 -22.24 4.20 19.92
CA MET A 230 -22.06 3.65 21.28
C MET A 230 -20.64 3.87 21.81
N GLY A 231 -19.63 3.88 20.92
CA GLY A 231 -18.24 4.19 21.26
C GLY A 231 -17.98 5.68 21.43
N GLY A 232 -18.93 6.54 21.03
CA GLY A 232 -18.84 8.00 21.17
C GLY A 232 -17.94 8.69 20.15
N PHE A 233 -17.44 7.96 19.13
CA PHE A 233 -16.49 8.54 18.15
C PHE A 233 -17.16 9.48 17.15
N ASP A 234 -18.46 9.34 16.90
CA ASP A 234 -19.22 10.31 16.09
C ASP A 234 -19.29 11.66 16.77
N ALA A 235 -19.49 11.68 18.09
CA ALA A 235 -19.47 12.91 18.87
C ALA A 235 -18.10 13.62 18.79
N VAL A 236 -17.00 12.86 18.82
CA VAL A 236 -15.63 13.40 18.63
C VAL A 236 -15.49 14.00 17.23
N ALA A 237 -15.97 13.27 16.20
CA ALA A 237 -15.90 13.70 14.80
C ALA A 237 -16.70 15.00 14.58
N VAL A 238 -17.94 15.06 15.03
CA VAL A 238 -18.82 16.24 14.91
C VAL A 238 -18.29 17.42 15.74
N GLN A 239 -17.76 17.18 16.94
CA GLN A 239 -17.15 18.25 17.74
C GLN A 239 -15.97 18.91 17.01
N LYS A 240 -15.18 18.15 16.27
CA LYS A 240 -14.05 18.67 15.48
C LYS A 240 -14.49 19.28 14.16
N HIS A 241 -15.59 18.78 13.60
CA HIS A 241 -16.17 19.21 12.32
C HIS A 241 -17.62 19.67 12.51
N PRO A 242 -17.86 20.82 13.17
CA PRO A 242 -19.21 21.28 13.54
C PRO A 242 -20.08 21.67 12.34
N GLU A 243 -19.52 21.73 11.14
CA GLU A 243 -20.27 21.84 9.90
C GLU A 243 -21.01 20.55 9.49
N VAL A 244 -20.70 19.43 10.14
CA VAL A 244 -21.38 18.14 9.97
C VAL A 244 -22.34 17.96 11.14
N GLU A 245 -23.64 17.82 10.87
CA GLU A 245 -24.66 17.64 11.93
C GLU A 245 -24.60 16.23 12.55
N GLU A 246 -24.41 15.21 11.70
CA GLU A 246 -24.24 13.80 12.10
C GLU A 246 -23.36 13.05 11.08
N VAL A 247 -22.70 11.98 11.52
CA VAL A 247 -21.91 11.12 10.64
C VAL A 247 -22.82 10.09 9.97
N ASN A 248 -22.91 10.12 8.63
CA ASN A 248 -23.66 9.16 7.88
C ASN A 248 -22.78 7.92 7.59
N HIS A 249 -23.13 6.79 8.20
CA HIS A 249 -22.38 5.55 8.04
C HIS A 249 -22.71 4.84 6.73
N VAL A 250 -21.74 4.78 5.83
CA VAL A 250 -21.87 4.18 4.49
C VAL A 250 -20.88 3.06 4.23
N HIS A 251 -19.81 2.95 5.05
CA HIS A 251 -18.76 1.96 4.81
C HIS A 251 -19.02 0.62 5.50
N HIS A 252 -18.70 -0.44 4.78
CA HIS A 252 -18.77 -1.82 5.21
C HIS A 252 -17.66 -2.66 4.54
N ALA A 253 -17.55 -3.94 4.86
CA ALA A 253 -16.48 -4.80 4.35
C ALA A 253 -16.42 -4.90 2.81
N GLY A 254 -17.50 -4.58 2.09
CA GLY A 254 -17.55 -4.65 0.62
C GLY A 254 -17.00 -3.41 -0.09
N ASN A 255 -16.92 -2.25 0.59
CA ASN A 255 -16.43 -0.98 0.04
C ASN A 255 -15.24 -0.41 0.83
N SER A 256 -14.61 -1.26 1.63
CA SER A 256 -13.39 -1.02 2.40
C SER A 256 -12.31 -2.01 1.99
N SER A 257 -11.04 -1.69 2.24
CA SER A 257 -9.92 -2.59 1.91
C SER A 257 -10.01 -3.92 2.66
N GLY A 258 -9.68 -5.01 1.98
CA GLY A 258 -9.61 -6.34 2.58
C GLY A 258 -8.41 -6.48 3.52
N ILE A 259 -8.61 -7.15 4.66
CA ILE A 259 -7.54 -7.62 5.55
C ILE A 259 -6.93 -8.87 4.90
N VAL A 260 -5.62 -8.84 4.64
CA VAL A 260 -4.94 -9.89 3.88
C VAL A 260 -3.48 -10.06 4.33
N ASP A 261 -2.88 -11.17 3.92
CA ASP A 261 -1.45 -11.45 4.06
C ASP A 261 -0.72 -11.19 2.75
N GLY A 262 0.49 -10.68 2.80
CA GLY A 262 1.31 -10.50 1.61
C GLY A 262 2.63 -9.79 1.83
N ALA A 263 3.51 -9.90 0.84
CA ALA A 263 4.80 -9.23 0.80
C ALA A 263 5.10 -8.69 -0.58
N ALA A 264 5.95 -7.66 -0.65
CA ALA A 264 6.45 -7.13 -1.92
C ALA A 264 7.88 -6.62 -1.75
N ALA A 265 8.64 -6.66 -2.84
CA ALA A 265 10.00 -6.12 -2.88
C ALA A 265 10.29 -5.46 -4.23
N VAL A 266 11.06 -4.39 -4.19
CA VAL A 266 11.48 -3.58 -5.33
C VAL A 266 13.01 -3.49 -5.31
N LEU A 267 13.67 -3.81 -6.41
CA LEU A 267 15.10 -3.66 -6.59
C LEU A 267 15.40 -2.23 -7.04
N LEU A 268 16.07 -1.49 -6.19
CA LEU A 268 16.54 -0.13 -6.44
C LEU A 268 18.05 -0.12 -6.65
N GLY A 269 18.52 0.81 -7.47
CA GLY A 269 19.96 1.00 -7.62
C GLY A 269 20.32 2.30 -8.33
N SER A 270 21.60 2.67 -8.24
CA SER A 270 22.16 3.71 -9.09
C SER A 270 22.28 3.25 -10.55
N LYS A 271 22.43 4.19 -11.48
CA LYS A 271 22.68 3.84 -12.88
C LYS A 271 23.97 3.04 -13.07
N LYS A 272 24.97 3.31 -12.23
CA LYS A 272 26.25 2.59 -12.20
C LYS A 272 26.06 1.16 -11.77
N ALA A 273 25.31 0.94 -10.69
CA ALA A 273 25.00 -0.40 -10.18
C ALA A 273 24.20 -1.22 -11.20
N GLY A 274 23.17 -0.64 -11.82
CA GLY A 274 22.40 -1.31 -12.88
C GLY A 274 23.27 -1.76 -14.04
N LYS A 275 24.18 -0.89 -14.50
CA LYS A 275 25.15 -1.26 -15.55
C LYS A 275 26.07 -2.42 -15.11
N ALA A 276 26.55 -2.40 -13.89
CA ALA A 276 27.39 -3.48 -13.34
C ALA A 276 26.65 -4.81 -13.25
N MET A 277 25.34 -4.78 -12.93
CA MET A 277 24.47 -5.96 -12.90
C MET A 277 23.98 -6.40 -14.29
N GLY A 278 24.25 -5.63 -15.36
CA GLY A 278 23.71 -5.88 -16.69
C GLY A 278 22.20 -5.63 -16.82
N LEU A 279 21.62 -4.89 -15.89
CA LEU A 279 20.18 -4.59 -15.84
C LEU A 279 19.86 -3.26 -16.51
N LYS A 280 18.68 -3.19 -17.13
CA LYS A 280 18.12 -1.95 -17.65
C LYS A 280 17.13 -1.38 -16.63
N PRO A 281 17.21 -0.08 -16.32
CA PRO A 281 16.22 0.53 -15.42
C PRO A 281 14.85 0.57 -16.11
N ARG A 282 13.80 0.31 -15.34
CA ARG A 282 12.40 0.37 -15.77
C ARG A 282 11.81 1.76 -15.54
N ALA A 283 12.14 2.35 -14.38
CA ALA A 283 11.74 3.72 -14.03
C ALA A 283 12.79 4.37 -13.13
N ARG A 284 12.71 5.69 -12.99
CA ARG A 284 13.40 6.42 -11.93
C ARG A 284 12.42 6.91 -10.88
N ILE A 285 12.87 7.01 -9.63
CA ILE A 285 12.16 7.74 -8.58
C ILE A 285 12.43 9.23 -8.80
N ARG A 286 11.43 9.94 -9.33
CA ARG A 286 11.56 11.37 -9.65
C ARG A 286 11.66 12.22 -8.39
N THR A 287 10.71 12.01 -7.46
CA THR A 287 10.66 12.70 -6.17
C THR A 287 9.59 12.05 -5.29
N PHE A 288 9.64 12.33 -3.99
CA PHE A 288 8.64 11.89 -3.02
C PHE A 288 8.43 12.94 -1.93
N ALA A 289 7.31 12.83 -1.22
CA ALA A 289 6.97 13.71 -0.11
C ALA A 289 6.09 13.00 0.91
N ASN A 290 6.18 13.48 2.16
CA ASN A 290 5.30 13.09 3.26
C ASN A 290 4.69 14.35 3.86
N ILE A 291 3.51 14.23 4.46
CA ILE A 291 2.81 15.31 5.14
C ILE A 291 2.03 14.78 6.35
N GLY A 292 1.88 15.61 7.38
CA GLY A 292 0.82 15.47 8.37
C GLY A 292 -0.41 16.22 7.89
N SER A 293 -1.59 15.69 8.15
CA SER A 293 -2.88 16.27 7.79
C SER A 293 -3.84 16.26 8.99
N GLU A 294 -5.06 16.70 8.81
CA GLU A 294 -6.07 16.77 9.87
C GLU A 294 -6.38 15.36 10.42
N PRO A 295 -6.23 15.10 11.75
CA PRO A 295 -6.22 13.75 12.29
C PRO A 295 -7.59 13.07 12.32
N VAL A 296 -8.72 13.82 12.36
CA VAL A 296 -10.06 13.23 12.41
C VAL A 296 -10.56 12.84 11.02
N LEU A 297 -10.34 13.68 10.00
CA LEU A 297 -10.51 13.25 8.59
C LEU A 297 -9.48 12.22 8.19
N MET A 298 -8.30 12.25 8.85
CA MET A 298 -7.24 11.26 8.79
C MET A 298 -6.80 10.84 7.38
N LEU A 299 -7.75 10.47 6.52
CA LEU A 299 -7.50 9.78 5.25
C LEU A 299 -7.45 10.73 4.05
N THR A 300 -7.49 12.06 4.27
CA THR A 300 -7.36 13.08 3.22
C THR A 300 -5.91 13.47 2.89
N GLY A 301 -4.95 12.96 3.65
CA GLY A 301 -3.51 13.22 3.42
C GLY A 301 -3.00 13.03 1.99
N PRO A 302 -3.54 12.11 1.16
CA PRO A 302 -3.22 12.02 -0.27
C PRO A 302 -3.44 13.32 -1.05
N VAL A 303 -4.46 14.10 -0.75
CA VAL A 303 -4.70 15.41 -1.39
C VAL A 303 -3.56 16.37 -1.06
N ASP A 304 -3.30 16.56 0.24
CA ASP A 304 -2.31 17.52 0.72
C ASP A 304 -0.88 17.16 0.25
N VAL A 305 -0.53 15.86 0.28
CA VAL A 305 0.80 15.41 -0.13
C VAL A 305 1.00 15.50 -1.64
N THR A 306 -0.05 15.30 -2.44
CA THR A 306 0.01 15.45 -3.89
C THR A 306 0.31 16.90 -4.29
N GLU A 307 -0.37 17.88 -3.70
CA GLU A 307 -0.09 19.30 -3.93
C GLU A 307 1.37 19.65 -3.56
N LYS A 308 1.81 19.20 -2.38
CA LYS A 308 3.20 19.39 -1.92
C LYS A 308 4.21 18.76 -2.90
N LEU A 309 3.91 17.56 -3.38
CA LEU A 309 4.78 16.79 -4.27
C LEU A 309 4.88 17.44 -5.64
N LEU A 310 3.77 17.80 -6.27
CA LEU A 310 3.73 18.47 -7.57
C LEU A 310 4.48 19.81 -7.53
N LYS A 311 4.30 20.60 -6.47
CA LYS A 311 5.06 21.85 -6.25
C LYS A 311 6.56 21.58 -6.17
N ARG A 312 6.98 20.54 -5.42
CA ARG A 312 8.40 20.14 -5.32
C ARG A 312 8.96 19.67 -6.65
N ALA A 313 8.21 18.86 -7.39
CA ALA A 313 8.58 18.35 -8.71
C ALA A 313 8.60 19.43 -9.79
N LYS A 314 7.98 20.60 -9.56
CA LYS A 314 7.66 21.63 -10.54
C LYS A 314 6.83 21.07 -11.71
N MET A 315 5.88 20.20 -11.37
CA MET A 315 4.96 19.53 -12.30
C MET A 315 3.53 19.99 -12.06
N LYS A 316 2.71 19.85 -13.11
CA LYS A 316 1.27 20.01 -13.05
C LYS A 316 0.61 18.64 -12.92
N LEU A 317 -0.64 18.61 -12.48
CA LEU A 317 -1.42 17.37 -12.41
C LEU A 317 -1.55 16.71 -13.80
N SER A 318 -1.67 17.53 -14.86
CA SER A 318 -1.74 17.06 -16.25
C SER A 318 -0.49 16.33 -16.76
N ASP A 319 0.64 16.48 -16.06
CA ASP A 319 1.90 15.80 -16.42
C ASP A 319 1.95 14.36 -15.88
N ILE A 320 0.93 13.96 -15.09
CA ILE A 320 0.79 12.61 -14.55
C ILE A 320 -0.16 11.82 -15.44
N ASP A 321 0.34 10.71 -15.98
CA ASP A 321 -0.45 9.84 -16.85
C ASP A 321 -1.38 8.93 -16.05
N LEU A 322 -0.89 8.33 -14.95
CA LEU A 322 -1.64 7.43 -14.09
C LEU A 322 -1.48 7.78 -12.61
N PHE A 323 -2.54 7.54 -11.85
CA PHE A 323 -2.58 7.68 -10.40
C PHE A 323 -2.83 6.30 -9.78
N GLU A 324 -2.08 6.00 -8.73
CA GLU A 324 -2.28 4.78 -7.93
C GLU A 324 -2.42 5.20 -6.47
N LEU A 325 -3.65 5.22 -5.99
CA LEU A 325 -4.01 5.54 -4.60
C LEU A 325 -4.50 4.27 -3.91
N ASN A 326 -3.91 3.94 -2.76
CA ASN A 326 -4.40 2.82 -1.97
C ASN A 326 -5.89 2.99 -1.61
N GLU A 327 -6.70 2.00 -1.95
CA GLU A 327 -8.15 1.98 -1.69
C GLU A 327 -8.42 1.53 -0.25
N ALA A 328 -8.00 2.32 0.75
CA ALA A 328 -8.33 1.98 2.14
C ALA A 328 -9.85 1.93 2.36
N PHE A 329 -10.56 2.90 1.80
CA PHE A 329 -12.02 3.03 1.75
C PHE A 329 -12.41 3.72 0.44
N ALA A 330 -13.60 3.44 -0.07
CA ALA A 330 -14.07 4.03 -1.34
C ALA A 330 -14.13 5.57 -1.27
N SER A 331 -14.61 6.15 -0.15
CA SER A 331 -14.68 7.61 0.03
C SER A 331 -13.32 8.32 -0.08
N VAL A 332 -12.23 7.64 0.27
CA VAL A 332 -10.86 8.19 0.15
C VAL A 332 -10.50 8.44 -1.30
N VAL A 333 -10.80 7.47 -2.17
CA VAL A 333 -10.51 7.60 -3.60
C VAL A 333 -11.46 8.59 -4.26
N LEU A 334 -12.74 8.54 -3.94
CA LEU A 334 -13.73 9.50 -4.44
C LEU A 334 -13.37 10.93 -4.05
N ARG A 335 -12.92 11.17 -2.82
CA ARG A 335 -12.44 12.51 -2.37
C ARG A 335 -11.21 12.96 -3.15
N TYR A 336 -10.27 12.07 -3.39
CA TYR A 336 -9.07 12.38 -4.18
C TYR A 336 -9.43 12.74 -5.62
N MET A 337 -10.30 11.94 -6.25
CA MET A 337 -10.82 12.22 -7.58
C MET A 337 -11.56 13.55 -7.64
N GLN A 338 -12.42 13.85 -6.66
CA GLN A 338 -13.17 15.10 -6.56
C GLN A 338 -12.22 16.31 -6.42
N ALA A 339 -11.18 16.19 -5.58
CA ALA A 339 -10.25 17.28 -5.29
C ALA A 339 -9.45 17.74 -6.51
N PHE A 340 -9.13 16.79 -7.40
CA PHE A 340 -8.26 16.99 -8.54
C PHE A 340 -8.94 16.81 -9.91
N GLU A 341 -10.24 16.55 -9.91
CA GLU A 341 -11.02 16.26 -11.13
C GLU A 341 -10.40 15.11 -11.96
N ILE A 342 -9.84 14.08 -11.25
CA ILE A 342 -9.20 12.94 -11.92
C ILE A 342 -10.28 12.01 -12.49
N PRO A 343 -10.24 11.71 -13.79
CA PRO A 343 -11.18 10.78 -14.38
C PRO A 343 -10.88 9.32 -13.96
N HIS A 344 -11.92 8.51 -13.89
CA HIS A 344 -11.84 7.11 -13.44
C HIS A 344 -10.82 6.25 -14.22
N ASP A 345 -10.60 6.51 -15.50
CA ASP A 345 -9.71 5.75 -16.38
C ASP A 345 -8.21 6.06 -16.16
N LYS A 346 -7.90 7.02 -15.28
CA LYS A 346 -6.53 7.38 -14.89
C LYS A 346 -6.13 6.94 -13.48
N ILE A 347 -7.06 6.49 -12.64
CA ILE A 347 -6.78 6.12 -11.25
C ILE A 347 -7.15 4.66 -10.98
N ASN A 348 -6.27 3.92 -10.31
CA ASN A 348 -6.46 2.53 -9.87
C ASN A 348 -7.01 1.64 -11.01
N VAL A 349 -6.41 1.79 -12.17
CA VAL A 349 -6.94 1.23 -13.45
C VAL A 349 -6.94 -0.30 -13.50
N ASN A 350 -6.22 -0.94 -12.58
CA ASN A 350 -6.17 -2.40 -12.43
C ASN A 350 -6.98 -2.92 -11.22
N GLY A 351 -7.83 -2.07 -10.62
CA GLY A 351 -8.44 -2.35 -9.33
C GLY A 351 -7.45 -2.13 -8.19
N GLY A 352 -7.90 -2.22 -6.96
CA GLY A 352 -7.08 -1.90 -5.80
C GLY A 352 -7.41 -2.72 -4.56
N ALA A 353 -7.18 -2.15 -3.39
CA ALA A 353 -7.24 -2.84 -2.11
C ALA A 353 -8.66 -3.26 -1.69
N ILE A 354 -9.71 -2.61 -2.20
CA ILE A 354 -11.10 -3.04 -1.98
C ILE A 354 -11.32 -4.42 -2.60
N ALA A 355 -10.81 -4.64 -3.80
CA ALA A 355 -10.93 -5.92 -4.49
C ALA A 355 -9.88 -6.93 -4.03
N MET A 356 -8.61 -6.54 -3.96
CA MET A 356 -7.49 -7.46 -3.79
C MET A 356 -6.93 -7.51 -2.36
N GLY A 357 -7.20 -6.50 -1.52
CA GLY A 357 -6.75 -6.44 -0.13
C GLY A 357 -5.53 -5.53 0.09
N HIS A 358 -5.26 -5.25 1.39
CA HIS A 358 -4.29 -4.27 1.87
C HIS A 358 -3.38 -4.86 2.95
N PRO A 359 -2.32 -5.62 2.59
CA PRO A 359 -1.31 -6.03 3.56
C PRO A 359 -0.47 -4.80 3.91
N LEU A 360 -0.74 -4.20 5.07
CA LEU A 360 -0.38 -2.81 5.43
C LEU A 360 1.07 -2.44 5.06
N GLY A 361 2.05 -3.18 5.58
CA GLY A 361 3.47 -2.91 5.38
C GLY A 361 3.95 -3.11 3.93
N ALA A 362 3.26 -3.94 3.15
CA ALA A 362 3.66 -4.29 1.78
C ALA A 362 2.99 -3.44 0.70
N THR A 363 1.81 -2.87 0.99
CA THR A 363 0.94 -2.28 -0.04
C THR A 363 1.62 -1.21 -0.87
N GLY A 364 2.40 -0.32 -0.24
CA GLY A 364 3.07 0.75 -0.99
C GLY A 364 3.99 0.25 -2.09
N ALA A 365 4.71 -0.85 -1.84
CA ALA A 365 5.56 -1.49 -2.84
C ALA A 365 4.73 -2.26 -3.89
N MET A 366 3.63 -2.89 -3.48
CA MET A 366 2.72 -3.59 -4.40
C MET A 366 2.11 -2.64 -5.44
N ILE A 367 1.59 -1.49 -5.00
CA ILE A 367 0.92 -0.54 -5.90
C ILE A 367 1.92 0.21 -6.78
N LEU A 368 3.15 0.47 -6.31
CA LEU A 368 4.20 1.02 -7.16
C LEU A 368 4.56 0.05 -8.29
N GLY A 369 4.76 -1.24 -7.99
CA GLY A 369 5.00 -2.26 -9.02
C GLY A 369 3.84 -2.39 -10.00
N THR A 370 2.58 -2.36 -9.49
CA THR A 370 1.37 -2.44 -10.32
C THR A 370 1.28 -1.29 -11.33
N VAL A 371 1.48 -0.05 -10.89
CA VAL A 371 1.40 1.09 -11.80
C VAL A 371 2.58 1.15 -12.77
N LEU A 372 3.77 0.68 -12.34
CA LEU A 372 4.93 0.59 -13.24
C LEU A 372 4.68 -0.39 -14.38
N ASP A 373 4.17 -1.60 -14.09
CA ASP A 373 3.76 -2.57 -15.11
C ASP A 373 2.71 -1.98 -16.06
N GLU A 374 1.80 -1.16 -15.54
CA GLU A 374 0.74 -0.54 -16.33
C GLU A 374 1.25 0.62 -17.21
N LEU A 375 2.22 1.42 -16.73
CA LEU A 375 2.91 2.41 -17.56
C LEU A 375 3.60 1.74 -18.76
N GLU A 376 4.31 0.63 -18.53
CA GLU A 376 4.96 -0.14 -19.59
C GLU A 376 3.95 -0.71 -20.57
N ARG A 377 2.85 -1.32 -20.06
CA ARG A 377 1.82 -1.93 -20.88
C ARG A 377 1.10 -0.94 -21.80
N ARG A 378 0.89 0.31 -21.33
CA ARG A 378 0.19 1.36 -22.07
C ARG A 378 1.12 2.30 -22.84
N ASP A 379 2.43 2.11 -22.73
CA ASP A 379 3.45 3.03 -23.26
C ASP A 379 3.28 4.48 -22.75
N LEU A 380 3.01 4.60 -21.45
CA LEU A 380 2.90 5.84 -20.68
C LEU A 380 4.18 6.09 -19.89
N ASN A 381 4.38 7.32 -19.40
CA ASN A 381 5.66 7.72 -18.82
C ASN A 381 5.63 7.96 -17.32
N THR A 382 4.58 8.58 -16.79
CA THR A 382 4.62 9.16 -15.44
C THR A 382 3.46 8.66 -14.57
N ALA A 383 3.78 8.19 -13.38
CA ALA A 383 2.75 7.84 -12.39
C ALA A 383 3.01 8.51 -11.05
N LEU A 384 1.92 8.81 -10.34
CA LEU A 384 1.91 9.24 -8.96
C LEU A 384 1.30 8.13 -8.10
N VAL A 385 2.08 7.65 -7.12
CA VAL A 385 1.66 6.63 -6.14
C VAL A 385 1.46 7.31 -4.81
N THR A 386 0.32 7.09 -4.15
CA THR A 386 0.03 7.72 -2.85
C THR A 386 -0.81 6.83 -1.94
N LEU A 387 -0.67 7.03 -0.63
CA LEU A 387 -1.45 6.35 0.40
C LEU A 387 -1.91 7.34 1.46
N CYS A 388 -3.13 7.15 1.94
CA CYS A 388 -3.60 7.68 3.21
C CYS A 388 -3.02 6.84 4.35
N ILE A 389 -2.86 7.46 5.51
CA ILE A 389 -2.13 6.85 6.63
C ILE A 389 -2.86 7.15 7.92
N GLY A 390 -2.92 6.19 8.82
CA GLY A 390 -3.43 6.39 10.17
C GLY A 390 -2.81 7.59 10.87
N ALA A 391 -3.51 8.18 11.82
CA ALA A 391 -3.12 9.40 12.54
C ALA A 391 -3.05 10.69 11.68
N GLY A 392 -3.69 10.71 10.50
CA GLY A 392 -3.74 11.90 9.66
C GLY A 392 -2.39 12.21 9.00
N MET A 393 -1.97 11.36 8.07
CA MET A 393 -0.76 11.55 7.28
C MET A 393 -0.98 11.15 5.83
N GLY A 394 -0.08 11.58 4.94
CA GLY A 394 -0.03 11.16 3.54
C GLY A 394 1.40 11.01 3.07
N THR A 395 1.64 10.02 2.19
CA THR A 395 2.90 9.87 1.46
C THR A 395 2.61 9.75 -0.03
N ALA A 396 3.49 10.32 -0.85
CA ALA A 396 3.38 10.20 -2.30
C ALA A 396 4.75 10.16 -2.97
N THR A 397 4.82 9.44 -4.10
CA THR A 397 6.02 9.23 -4.91
C THR A 397 5.67 9.38 -6.39
N ILE A 398 6.46 10.14 -7.14
CA ILE A 398 6.38 10.19 -8.61
C ILE A 398 7.46 9.30 -9.18
N ILE A 399 7.07 8.39 -10.08
CA ILE A 399 7.97 7.57 -10.89
C ILE A 399 7.85 7.97 -12.35
N GLU A 400 8.96 7.89 -13.07
CA GLU A 400 9.03 8.16 -14.51
C GLU A 400 9.72 6.99 -15.21
N ARG A 401 9.13 6.43 -16.28
CA ARG A 401 9.78 5.43 -17.13
C ARG A 401 11.07 5.97 -17.75
N VAL A 402 12.00 5.07 -18.05
CA VAL A 402 13.29 5.43 -18.67
C VAL A 402 13.64 4.46 -19.80
#